data_8096a7a2133279852b60e82baab52723
#
_entry.id   8096a7a2133279852b60e82baab52723
#
_cell.length_a   1.000
_cell.length_b   1.000
_cell.length_c   1.000
_cell.angle_alpha   90.00
_cell.angle_beta   90.00
_cell.angle_gamma   90.00
#
_symmetry.space_group_name_H-M   'P 1'
#
loop_
_entity.id
_entity.type
_entity.pdbx_description
1 polymer ?
#
loop_
_entity_poly.entity_id
_entity_poly.type
_entity_poly.pdbx_seq_one_letter_code
_entity_poly.pdbx_strand_id
1 'polypeptide(L)'
;MKELKKALITGITGQDGSYLADFLLQKGYAVYGIKRRSSSFNSNRIDHIYQDPHDKNPRFVLFYGDLTDSSNLIRIIQQVKPDEIYNLGAQSHVSVSFESPEYTANSDALGTLRLLEAIRILGLTKKTKFYQASTSELYGKVQEVPQKESTPFYPRSPYGVAKLYAYWITVNYREAYGMYACNGILFNHESKRRGETFVTRKITRGLANINYGLEKCIYLGNLDAKRDWGHAKDYVEMQWLMLQQDVPEDFVIATGKMITVRNFIEIAANILGWGNKNNPNGIIWKGEGINEVGIRADTNQVVIKVDSRYFRPVSYTHLRAHETSL
;
A
#
# COMPACT_ATOMS: atom_id res chain seq x y z
N MET A 1 -2.92 17.93 32.09
CA MET A 1 -2.15 17.50 30.92
C MET A 1 -3.10 17.53 29.71
N LYS A 2 -2.69 18.07 28.57
CA LYS A 2 -3.50 18.04 27.34
C LYS A 2 -3.69 16.60 26.91
N GLU A 3 -4.94 16.18 26.69
CA GLU A 3 -5.21 14.81 26.21
C GLU A 3 -4.57 14.63 24.83
N LEU A 4 -3.83 13.51 24.64
CA LEU A 4 -3.17 13.22 23.37
C LEU A 4 -4.22 12.84 22.32
N LYS A 5 -4.07 13.31 21.09
CA LYS A 5 -4.86 12.80 19.96
C LYS A 5 -4.63 11.29 19.81
N LYS A 6 -5.72 10.54 19.57
CA LYS A 6 -5.72 9.08 19.45
C LYS A 6 -5.91 8.69 18.00
N ALA A 7 -4.96 7.98 17.44
CA ALA A 7 -5.06 7.41 16.10
C ALA A 7 -5.20 5.88 16.16
N LEU A 8 -6.17 5.33 15.45
CA LEU A 8 -6.34 3.89 15.26
C LEU A 8 -5.95 3.51 13.84
N ILE A 9 -5.01 2.57 13.69
CA ILE A 9 -4.48 2.13 12.39
C ILE A 9 -4.82 0.66 12.19
N THR A 10 -5.59 0.31 11.16
CA THR A 10 -5.71 -1.06 10.67
C THR A 10 -4.53 -1.38 9.75
N GLY A 11 -4.10 -2.65 9.67
CA GLY A 11 -2.92 -2.99 8.86
C GLY A 11 -1.61 -2.42 9.39
N ILE A 12 -1.51 -2.18 10.69
CA ILE A 12 -0.36 -1.55 11.39
C ILE A 12 0.98 -2.24 11.08
N THR A 13 0.99 -3.54 10.82
CA THR A 13 2.19 -4.33 10.50
C THR A 13 2.62 -4.26 9.04
N GLY A 14 1.85 -3.58 8.19
CA GLY A 14 2.18 -3.32 6.80
C GLY A 14 3.25 -2.24 6.61
N GLN A 15 3.65 -2.00 5.36
CA GLN A 15 4.58 -0.92 5.04
C GLN A 15 4.07 0.43 5.55
N ASP A 16 2.92 0.85 5.06
CA ASP A 16 2.34 2.17 5.36
C ASP A 16 1.95 2.28 6.83
N GLY A 17 1.30 1.25 7.39
CA GLY A 17 0.92 1.24 8.80
C GLY A 17 2.10 1.45 9.74
N SER A 18 3.25 0.83 9.43
CA SER A 18 4.46 0.99 10.24
C SER A 18 5.11 2.37 10.13
N TYR A 19 5.15 2.96 8.92
CA TYR A 19 5.65 4.33 8.74
C TYR A 19 4.70 5.37 9.34
N LEU A 20 3.40 5.16 9.19
CA LEU A 20 2.39 6.04 9.78
C LEU A 20 2.45 6.02 11.31
N ALA A 21 2.67 4.84 11.90
CA ALA A 21 2.85 4.72 13.35
C ALA A 21 4.08 5.52 13.84
N ASP A 22 5.24 5.36 13.16
CA ASP A 22 6.44 6.15 13.46
C ASP A 22 6.15 7.66 13.38
N PHE A 23 5.50 8.08 12.30
CA PHE A 23 5.20 9.49 12.03
C PHE A 23 4.24 10.10 13.05
N LEU A 24 3.16 9.39 13.40
CA LEU A 24 2.18 9.88 14.37
C LEU A 24 2.74 9.92 15.80
N LEU A 25 3.57 8.94 16.18
CA LEU A 25 4.27 8.95 17.48
C LEU A 25 5.21 10.17 17.59
N GLN A 26 5.93 10.52 16.52
CA GLN A 26 6.78 11.71 16.45
C GLN A 26 5.95 13.01 16.55
N LYS A 27 4.73 13.02 16.00
CA LYS A 27 3.78 14.14 16.13
C LYS A 27 3.07 14.20 17.49
N GLY A 28 3.36 13.28 18.42
CA GLY A 28 2.82 13.31 19.77
C GLY A 28 1.46 12.64 19.93
N TYR A 29 1.03 11.80 18.99
CA TYR A 29 -0.19 10.99 19.12
C TYR A 29 -0.01 9.81 20.08
N ALA A 30 -1.15 9.34 20.62
CA ALA A 30 -1.28 7.98 21.10
C ALA A 30 -1.75 7.10 19.94
N VAL A 31 -0.97 6.10 19.57
CA VAL A 31 -1.19 5.25 18.39
C VAL A 31 -1.68 3.87 18.81
N TYR A 32 -2.81 3.48 18.28
CA TYR A 32 -3.43 2.18 18.49
C TYR A 32 -3.42 1.41 17.18
N GLY A 33 -2.91 0.18 17.19
CA GLY A 33 -2.78 -0.63 15.98
C GLY A 33 -3.63 -1.89 16.04
N ILE A 34 -4.32 -2.22 14.93
CA ILE A 34 -4.98 -3.51 14.77
C ILE A 34 -4.08 -4.41 13.92
N LYS A 35 -3.70 -5.57 14.48
CA LYS A 35 -2.96 -6.63 13.78
C LYS A 35 -3.74 -7.95 13.81
N ARG A 36 -3.66 -8.73 12.72
CA ARG A 36 -4.26 -10.07 12.70
C ARG A 36 -3.44 -11.04 13.54
N ARG A 37 -4.12 -12.01 14.15
CA ARG A 37 -3.43 -13.14 14.77
C ARG A 37 -2.84 -14.03 13.67
N SER A 38 -1.56 -14.31 13.76
CA SER A 38 -0.83 -15.20 12.87
C SER A 38 0.00 -16.17 13.70
N SER A 39 0.21 -17.39 13.21
CA SER A 39 1.12 -18.36 13.81
C SER A 39 2.59 -18.00 13.64
N SER A 40 2.94 -17.28 12.57
CA SER A 40 4.26 -16.70 12.35
C SER A 40 4.30 -15.24 12.77
N PHE A 41 5.47 -14.78 13.22
CA PHE A 41 5.67 -13.37 13.57
C PHE A 41 5.52 -12.47 12.35
N ASN A 42 4.73 -11.41 12.49
CA ASN A 42 4.45 -10.43 11.43
C ASN A 42 4.65 -8.97 11.90
N SER A 43 5.33 -8.77 13.03
CA SER A 43 5.50 -7.45 13.68
C SER A 43 6.84 -6.76 13.39
N ASN A 44 7.77 -7.39 12.69
CA ASN A 44 9.15 -6.90 12.48
C ASN A 44 9.25 -5.42 12.08
N ARG A 45 8.24 -4.87 11.38
CA ARG A 45 8.23 -3.47 10.96
C ARG A 45 7.89 -2.48 12.06
N ILE A 46 7.36 -2.98 13.19
CA ILE A 46 6.90 -2.18 14.34
C ILE A 46 7.54 -2.57 15.67
N ASP A 47 8.43 -3.59 15.68
CA ASP A 47 9.08 -4.05 16.90
C ASP A 47 9.92 -2.94 17.58
N HIS A 48 10.50 -2.05 16.79
CA HIS A 48 11.31 -0.92 17.26
C HIS A 48 10.53 0.16 18.02
N ILE A 49 9.21 0.19 17.90
CA ILE A 49 8.31 1.12 18.60
C ILE A 49 7.45 0.41 19.66
N TYR A 50 7.67 -0.89 19.87
CA TYR A 50 6.93 -1.66 20.86
C TYR A 50 7.10 -1.05 22.26
N GLN A 51 6.01 -0.98 23.01
CA GLN A 51 5.99 -0.57 24.39
C GLN A 51 5.31 -1.66 25.22
N ASP A 52 5.83 -1.92 26.42
CA ASP A 52 5.23 -2.89 27.31
C ASP A 52 3.85 -2.40 27.79
N PRO A 53 2.79 -3.22 27.72
CA PRO A 53 1.47 -2.84 28.24
C PRO A 53 1.45 -2.47 29.73
N HIS A 54 2.47 -2.86 30.48
CA HIS A 54 2.62 -2.51 31.91
C HIS A 54 3.27 -1.13 32.12
N ASP A 55 3.78 -0.50 31.06
CA ASP A 55 4.32 0.85 31.13
C ASP A 55 3.22 1.85 31.54
N LYS A 56 3.58 2.84 32.34
CA LYS A 56 2.66 3.92 32.69
C LYS A 56 2.37 4.78 31.46
N ASN A 57 1.12 4.73 30.99
CA ASN A 57 0.63 5.50 29.84
C ASN A 57 1.37 5.19 28.51
N PRO A 58 1.34 3.95 28.00
CA PRO A 58 1.95 3.63 26.73
C PRO A 58 1.28 4.42 25.60
N ARG A 59 2.10 5.00 24.72
CA ARG A 59 1.61 5.74 23.55
C ARG A 59 1.44 4.85 22.32
N PHE A 60 1.89 3.61 22.38
CA PHE A 60 1.75 2.61 21.31
C PHE A 60 1.13 1.34 21.89
N VAL A 61 -0.08 1.00 21.42
CA VAL A 61 -0.84 -0.15 21.91
C VAL A 61 -1.34 -0.98 20.72
N LEU A 62 -1.21 -2.30 20.82
CA LEU A 62 -1.63 -3.23 19.77
C LEU A 62 -2.83 -4.07 20.22
N PHE A 63 -3.82 -4.19 19.31
CA PHE A 63 -4.97 -5.09 19.44
C PHE A 63 -4.91 -6.21 18.42
N TYR A 64 -5.36 -7.38 18.79
CA TYR A 64 -5.69 -8.41 17.82
C TYR A 64 -7.09 -8.17 17.27
N GLY A 65 -7.22 -8.15 15.94
CA GLY A 65 -8.48 -7.96 15.25
C GLY A 65 -8.37 -8.27 13.76
N ASP A 66 -9.51 -8.49 13.15
CA ASP A 66 -9.65 -8.72 11.70
C ASP A 66 -10.78 -7.85 11.15
N LEU A 67 -10.62 -7.33 9.93
CA LEU A 67 -11.65 -6.54 9.25
C LEU A 67 -12.91 -7.35 8.94
N THR A 68 -12.83 -8.67 9.05
CA THR A 68 -13.98 -9.58 8.87
C THR A 68 -14.81 -9.78 10.15
N ASP A 69 -14.35 -9.26 11.31
CA ASP A 69 -15.00 -9.42 12.62
C ASP A 69 -15.58 -8.10 13.13
N SER A 70 -16.88 -7.88 12.87
CA SER A 70 -17.59 -6.66 13.27
C SER A 70 -17.60 -6.43 14.77
N SER A 71 -17.81 -7.48 15.56
CA SER A 71 -17.94 -7.37 17.02
C SER A 71 -16.64 -6.96 17.67
N ASN A 72 -15.52 -7.51 17.19
CA ASN A 72 -14.18 -7.16 17.63
C ASN A 72 -13.83 -5.70 17.28
N LEU A 73 -14.14 -5.26 16.04
CA LEU A 73 -13.91 -3.89 15.61
C LEU A 73 -14.69 -2.87 16.44
N ILE A 74 -15.99 -3.13 16.71
CA ILE A 74 -16.82 -2.28 17.57
C ILE A 74 -16.22 -2.19 18.96
N ARG A 75 -15.81 -3.32 19.57
CA ARG A 75 -15.18 -3.36 20.90
C ARG A 75 -13.90 -2.52 20.95
N ILE A 76 -13.03 -2.65 19.95
CA ILE A 76 -11.77 -1.89 19.88
C ILE A 76 -12.05 -0.39 19.76
N ILE A 77 -12.93 0.01 18.84
CA ILE A 77 -13.26 1.43 18.62
C ILE A 77 -13.94 2.03 19.85
N GLN A 78 -14.81 1.26 20.53
CA GLN A 78 -15.45 1.67 21.79
C GLN A 78 -14.43 1.90 22.92
N GLN A 79 -13.41 1.03 23.02
CA GLN A 79 -12.35 1.13 24.02
C GLN A 79 -11.42 2.31 23.75
N VAL A 80 -11.01 2.50 22.51
CA VAL A 80 -10.05 3.54 22.10
C VAL A 80 -10.70 4.91 22.01
N LYS A 81 -11.91 4.99 21.43
CA LYS A 81 -12.60 6.25 21.06
C LYS A 81 -11.68 7.18 20.26
N PRO A 82 -11.14 6.72 19.10
CA PRO A 82 -10.12 7.43 18.35
C PRO A 82 -10.62 8.78 17.81
N ASP A 83 -9.71 9.73 17.70
CA ASP A 83 -9.94 10.99 16.99
C ASP A 83 -9.75 10.80 15.47
N GLU A 84 -8.85 9.88 15.08
CA GLU A 84 -8.55 9.55 13.69
C GLU A 84 -8.47 8.03 13.50
N ILE A 85 -9.08 7.52 12.43
CA ILE A 85 -8.94 6.12 11.98
C ILE A 85 -8.31 6.10 10.60
N TYR A 86 -7.21 5.34 10.47
CA TYR A 86 -6.53 5.09 9.20
C TYR A 86 -6.77 3.63 8.79
N ASN A 87 -7.66 3.42 7.82
CA ASN A 87 -7.95 2.08 7.32
C ASN A 87 -6.97 1.69 6.21
N LEU A 88 -5.86 1.07 6.61
CA LEU A 88 -4.80 0.58 5.72
C LEU A 88 -4.81 -0.95 5.58
N GLY A 89 -5.59 -1.64 6.41
CA GLY A 89 -5.73 -3.10 6.35
C GLY A 89 -6.44 -3.55 5.08
N ALA A 90 -5.86 -4.52 4.37
CA ALA A 90 -6.44 -5.10 3.17
C ALA A 90 -5.76 -6.43 2.80
N GLN A 91 -6.43 -7.25 1.97
CA GLN A 91 -5.78 -8.22 1.11
C GLN A 91 -5.30 -7.47 -0.14
N SER A 92 -4.08 -6.92 -0.12
CA SER A 92 -3.59 -5.96 -1.12
C SER A 92 -2.84 -6.58 -2.30
N HIS A 93 -2.69 -7.91 -2.36
CA HIS A 93 -1.99 -8.57 -3.44
C HIS A 93 -2.94 -8.89 -4.59
N VAL A 94 -2.84 -8.14 -5.69
CA VAL A 94 -3.79 -8.20 -6.81
C VAL A 94 -3.94 -9.61 -7.40
N SER A 95 -2.84 -10.35 -7.63
CA SER A 95 -2.94 -11.72 -8.17
C SER A 95 -3.64 -12.67 -7.20
N VAL A 96 -3.38 -12.59 -5.90
CA VAL A 96 -4.05 -13.40 -4.88
C VAL A 96 -5.56 -13.13 -4.84
N SER A 97 -6.00 -11.93 -5.20
CA SER A 97 -7.44 -11.63 -5.25
C SER A 97 -8.22 -12.46 -6.28
N PHE A 98 -7.56 -12.97 -7.31
CA PHE A 98 -8.17 -13.91 -8.27
C PHE A 98 -8.30 -15.33 -7.70
N GLU A 99 -7.42 -15.72 -6.78
CA GLU A 99 -7.46 -17.00 -6.10
C GLU A 99 -8.39 -17.00 -4.87
N SER A 100 -8.54 -15.84 -4.22
CA SER A 100 -9.34 -15.65 -3.00
C SER A 100 -10.27 -14.42 -3.10
N PRO A 101 -11.20 -14.38 -4.08
CA PRO A 101 -12.01 -13.19 -4.33
C PRO A 101 -13.01 -12.90 -3.21
N GLU A 102 -13.60 -13.92 -2.60
CA GLU A 102 -14.55 -13.78 -1.50
C GLU A 102 -13.89 -13.19 -0.25
N TYR A 103 -12.73 -13.71 0.15
CA TYR A 103 -11.98 -13.15 1.28
C TYR A 103 -11.56 -11.71 1.00
N THR A 104 -11.11 -11.42 -0.22
CA THR A 104 -10.75 -10.06 -0.65
C THR A 104 -11.94 -9.10 -0.52
N ALA A 105 -13.13 -9.50 -0.99
CA ALA A 105 -14.34 -8.69 -0.86
C ALA A 105 -14.73 -8.52 0.62
N ASN A 106 -14.67 -9.58 1.41
CA ASN A 106 -15.05 -9.55 2.82
C ASN A 106 -14.13 -8.66 3.67
N SER A 107 -12.81 -8.70 3.44
CA SER A 107 -11.84 -7.87 4.16
C SER A 107 -11.80 -6.44 3.66
N ASP A 108 -11.76 -6.22 2.35
CA ASP A 108 -11.44 -4.91 1.77
C ASP A 108 -12.68 -4.05 1.55
N ALA A 109 -13.78 -4.65 1.09
CA ALA A 109 -15.05 -3.95 0.88
C ALA A 109 -15.86 -3.89 2.18
N LEU A 110 -16.32 -5.05 2.67
CA LEU A 110 -17.16 -5.11 3.86
C LEU A 110 -16.41 -4.70 5.14
N GLY A 111 -15.09 -4.90 5.20
CA GLY A 111 -14.26 -4.43 6.31
C GLY A 111 -14.31 -2.90 6.46
N THR A 112 -14.31 -2.16 5.37
CA THR A 112 -14.48 -0.71 5.38
C THR A 112 -15.86 -0.32 5.90
N LEU A 113 -16.92 -0.97 5.41
CA LEU A 113 -18.28 -0.76 5.91
C LEU A 113 -18.39 -1.01 7.42
N ARG A 114 -17.78 -2.10 7.93
CA ARG A 114 -17.81 -2.43 9.37
C ARG A 114 -17.17 -1.34 10.24
N LEU A 115 -16.08 -0.73 9.79
CA LEU A 115 -15.45 0.38 10.52
C LEU A 115 -16.34 1.64 10.52
N LEU A 116 -16.92 1.99 9.37
CA LEU A 116 -17.84 3.13 9.26
C LEU A 116 -19.09 2.92 10.12
N GLU A 117 -19.67 1.73 10.08
CA GLU A 117 -20.81 1.36 10.94
C GLU A 117 -20.43 1.38 12.43
N ALA A 118 -19.25 0.90 12.80
CA ALA A 118 -18.78 0.98 14.19
C ALA A 118 -18.69 2.43 14.69
N ILE A 119 -18.17 3.34 13.87
CA ILE A 119 -18.14 4.78 14.18
C ILE A 119 -19.57 5.31 14.37
N ARG A 120 -20.48 4.96 13.47
CA ARG A 120 -21.88 5.41 13.52
C ARG A 120 -22.64 4.86 14.73
N ILE A 121 -22.58 3.56 14.96
CA ILE A 121 -23.24 2.86 16.08
C ILE A 121 -22.78 3.41 17.43
N LEU A 122 -21.49 3.73 17.56
CA LEU A 122 -20.90 4.26 18.79
C LEU A 122 -21.09 5.78 18.97
N GLY A 123 -21.81 6.45 18.05
CA GLY A 123 -22.09 7.89 18.14
C GLY A 123 -20.83 8.76 17.95
N LEU A 124 -19.81 8.26 17.26
CA LEU A 124 -18.54 8.94 17.08
C LEU A 124 -18.44 9.75 15.76
N THR A 125 -19.52 9.86 15.00
CA THR A 125 -19.58 10.50 13.66
C THR A 125 -19.05 11.93 13.62
N LYS A 126 -19.21 12.70 14.71
CA LYS A 126 -18.75 14.09 14.81
C LYS A 126 -17.35 14.20 15.42
N LYS A 127 -16.84 13.15 16.03
CA LYS A 127 -15.53 13.14 16.69
C LYS A 127 -14.46 12.53 15.80
N THR A 128 -14.73 11.36 15.22
CA THR A 128 -13.73 10.52 14.56
C THR A 128 -13.63 10.86 13.08
N LYS A 129 -12.45 11.30 12.64
CA LYS A 129 -12.10 11.44 11.23
C LYS A 129 -11.64 10.10 10.67
N PHE A 130 -12.08 9.75 9.47
CA PHE A 130 -11.82 8.46 8.83
C PHE A 130 -11.07 8.61 7.51
N TYR A 131 -9.92 7.97 7.39
CA TYR A 131 -9.14 7.85 6.16
C TYR A 131 -9.27 6.44 5.60
N GLN A 132 -9.66 6.32 4.33
CA GLN A 132 -9.69 5.08 3.56
C GLN A 132 -8.51 5.04 2.60
N ALA A 133 -7.63 4.05 2.76
CA ALA A 133 -6.62 3.75 1.74
C ALA A 133 -7.32 3.15 0.52
N SER A 134 -7.48 3.98 -0.51
CA SER A 134 -7.94 3.57 -1.82
C SER A 134 -6.74 3.25 -2.72
N THR A 135 -6.91 3.09 -4.03
CA THR A 135 -5.86 2.57 -4.90
C THR A 135 -6.02 3.04 -6.34
N SER A 136 -4.92 3.20 -7.06
CA SER A 136 -4.93 3.43 -8.51
C SER A 136 -5.53 2.26 -9.32
N GLU A 137 -5.67 1.06 -8.71
CA GLU A 137 -6.36 -0.09 -9.35
C GLU A 137 -7.87 0.16 -9.57
N LEU A 138 -8.45 1.23 -8.97
CA LEU A 138 -9.80 1.70 -9.30
C LEU A 138 -9.90 2.12 -10.77
N TYR A 139 -8.88 2.77 -11.31
CA TYR A 139 -8.87 3.21 -12.70
C TYR A 139 -8.83 2.05 -13.69
N GLY A 140 -8.15 0.95 -13.33
CA GLY A 140 -8.14 -0.30 -14.07
C GLY A 140 -7.91 -0.13 -15.57
N LYS A 141 -8.96 -0.29 -16.42
CA LYS A 141 -8.91 0.08 -17.83
C LYS A 141 -9.01 1.60 -17.95
N VAL A 142 -7.85 2.24 -17.93
CA VAL A 142 -7.69 3.69 -17.88
C VAL A 142 -8.53 4.38 -18.96
N GLN A 143 -9.37 5.33 -18.54
CA GLN A 143 -10.26 6.09 -19.45
C GLN A 143 -9.66 7.46 -19.83
N GLU A 144 -8.73 7.97 -19.03
CA GLU A 144 -8.11 9.28 -19.18
C GLU A 144 -6.65 9.22 -18.70
N VAL A 145 -5.75 9.93 -19.37
CA VAL A 145 -4.32 10.05 -19.00
C VAL A 145 -3.91 11.52 -19.06
N PRO A 146 -3.36 12.09 -17.98
CA PRO A 146 -3.14 11.49 -16.66
C PRO A 146 -4.44 11.33 -15.88
N GLN A 147 -4.47 10.38 -14.91
CA GLN A 147 -5.62 10.17 -14.04
C GLN A 147 -5.70 11.26 -12.97
N LYS A 148 -6.91 11.63 -12.62
CA LYS A 148 -7.28 12.59 -11.56
C LYS A 148 -8.50 12.07 -10.79
N GLU A 149 -8.93 12.77 -9.76
CA GLU A 149 -10.05 12.38 -8.89
C GLU A 149 -11.37 12.18 -9.65
N SER A 150 -11.59 12.97 -10.72
CA SER A 150 -12.78 12.90 -11.56
C SER A 150 -12.70 11.88 -12.70
N THR A 151 -11.55 11.21 -12.89
CA THR A 151 -11.40 10.18 -13.94
C THR A 151 -12.28 8.97 -13.63
N PRO A 152 -13.13 8.49 -14.57
CA PRO A 152 -14.00 7.36 -14.36
C PRO A 152 -13.23 6.08 -13.97
N PHE A 153 -13.76 5.35 -12.99
CA PHE A 153 -13.21 4.09 -12.53
C PHE A 153 -13.67 2.92 -13.41
N TYR A 154 -12.74 2.00 -13.72
CA TYR A 154 -13.03 0.77 -14.45
C TYR A 154 -12.14 -0.38 -13.94
N PRO A 155 -12.35 -0.86 -12.68
CA PRO A 155 -11.47 -1.86 -12.06
C PRO A 155 -11.45 -3.17 -12.86
N ARG A 156 -10.31 -3.87 -12.81
CA ARG A 156 -10.06 -5.09 -13.60
C ARG A 156 -9.53 -6.25 -12.77
N SER A 157 -9.72 -6.18 -11.45
CA SER A 157 -9.38 -7.27 -10.53
C SER A 157 -10.40 -7.34 -9.41
N PRO A 158 -10.60 -8.51 -8.76
CA PRO A 158 -11.44 -8.61 -7.56
C PRO A 158 -10.99 -7.63 -6.46
N TYR A 159 -9.68 -7.41 -6.31
CA TYR A 159 -9.13 -6.38 -5.42
C TYR A 159 -9.61 -4.97 -5.80
N GLY A 160 -9.47 -4.59 -7.07
CA GLY A 160 -9.93 -3.28 -7.55
C GLY A 160 -11.44 -3.07 -7.34
N VAL A 161 -12.26 -4.11 -7.59
CA VAL A 161 -13.72 -4.07 -7.35
C VAL A 161 -14.04 -3.92 -5.86
N ALA A 162 -13.37 -4.66 -4.98
CA ALA A 162 -13.54 -4.54 -3.53
C ALA A 162 -13.16 -3.13 -3.02
N LYS A 163 -12.07 -2.58 -3.53
CA LYS A 163 -11.64 -1.21 -3.22
C LYS A 163 -12.57 -0.15 -3.81
N LEU A 164 -13.22 -0.41 -4.94
CA LEU A 164 -14.24 0.48 -5.51
C LEU A 164 -15.47 0.56 -4.59
N TYR A 165 -15.93 -0.57 -4.06
CA TYR A 165 -16.98 -0.57 -3.04
C TYR A 165 -16.53 0.25 -1.81
N ALA A 166 -15.31 0.01 -1.30
CA ALA A 166 -14.76 0.74 -0.15
C ALA A 166 -14.69 2.25 -0.39
N TYR A 167 -14.32 2.66 -1.60
CA TYR A 167 -14.31 4.07 -2.02
C TYR A 167 -15.72 4.67 -1.93
N TRP A 168 -16.69 4.07 -2.61
CA TRP A 168 -18.04 4.63 -2.70
C TRP A 168 -18.82 4.56 -1.39
N ILE A 169 -18.60 3.54 -0.56
CA ILE A 169 -19.24 3.50 0.76
C ILE A 169 -18.67 4.58 1.69
N THR A 170 -17.37 4.92 1.55
CA THR A 170 -16.76 6.03 2.28
C THR A 170 -17.36 7.38 1.87
N VAL A 171 -17.54 7.62 0.56
CA VAL A 171 -18.23 8.81 0.03
C VAL A 171 -19.67 8.86 0.54
N ASN A 172 -20.41 7.74 0.45
CA ASN A 172 -21.80 7.66 0.91
C ASN A 172 -21.93 8.02 2.40
N TYR A 173 -21.06 7.51 3.28
CA TYR A 173 -21.11 7.83 4.71
C TYR A 173 -20.74 9.27 5.02
N ARG A 174 -19.84 9.86 4.24
CA ARG A 174 -19.53 11.30 4.29
C ARG A 174 -20.80 12.14 3.99
N GLU A 175 -21.49 11.83 2.91
CA GLU A 175 -22.64 12.58 2.44
C GLU A 175 -23.90 12.32 3.25
N ALA A 176 -24.22 11.05 3.53
CA ALA A 176 -25.45 10.67 4.20
C ALA A 176 -25.45 10.96 5.72
N TYR A 177 -24.30 10.81 6.38
CA TYR A 177 -24.20 10.94 7.84
C TYR A 177 -23.35 12.14 8.30
N GLY A 178 -22.81 12.91 7.37
CA GLY A 178 -21.92 14.05 7.67
C GLY A 178 -20.68 13.65 8.44
N MET A 179 -20.14 12.45 8.14
CA MET A 179 -18.88 11.98 8.70
C MET A 179 -17.72 12.68 8.02
N TYR A 180 -16.66 13.00 8.78
CA TYR A 180 -15.40 13.33 8.15
C TYR A 180 -14.75 12.04 7.64
N ALA A 181 -14.96 11.72 6.37
CA ALA A 181 -14.45 10.50 5.75
C ALA A 181 -13.89 10.84 4.35
N CYS A 182 -12.66 10.42 4.05
CA CYS A 182 -11.97 10.71 2.80
C CYS A 182 -11.21 9.50 2.26
N ASN A 183 -11.00 9.48 0.94
CA ASN A 183 -10.26 8.44 0.24
C ASN A 183 -8.95 9.00 -0.32
N GLY A 184 -7.82 8.35 0.00
CA GLY A 184 -6.57 8.57 -0.72
C GLY A 184 -6.44 7.56 -1.86
N ILE A 185 -6.48 8.01 -3.12
CA ILE A 185 -6.28 7.16 -4.29
C ILE A 185 -4.77 6.99 -4.51
N LEU A 186 -4.22 5.99 -3.84
CA LEU A 186 -2.79 5.77 -3.78
C LEU A 186 -2.26 5.12 -5.06
N PHE A 187 -1.28 5.75 -5.69
CA PHE A 187 -0.43 5.12 -6.69
C PHE A 187 0.62 4.26 -6.00
N ASN A 188 1.45 3.55 -6.79
CA ASN A 188 2.43 2.64 -6.21
C ASN A 188 3.46 3.41 -5.36
N HIS A 189 3.72 2.92 -4.17
CA HIS A 189 4.71 3.53 -3.28
C HIS A 189 5.50 2.45 -2.56
N GLU A 190 6.78 2.68 -2.45
CA GLU A 190 7.76 1.67 -2.18
C GLU A 190 8.71 2.10 -1.06
N SER A 191 9.35 1.13 -0.43
CA SER A 191 10.39 1.37 0.55
C SER A 191 11.12 0.08 0.92
N LYS A 192 12.11 0.18 1.79
CA LYS A 192 12.75 -1.00 2.41
C LYS A 192 11.77 -1.89 3.22
N ARG A 193 10.59 -1.35 3.61
CA ARG A 193 9.53 -2.07 4.34
C ARG A 193 8.49 -2.69 3.42
N ARG A 194 8.62 -2.56 2.10
CA ARG A 194 7.70 -3.17 1.13
C ARG A 194 7.65 -4.69 1.30
N GLY A 195 6.48 -5.29 1.09
CA GLY A 195 6.33 -6.75 1.09
C GLY A 195 7.20 -7.40 0.01
N GLU A 196 7.86 -8.50 0.34
CA GLU A 196 8.91 -9.12 -0.47
C GLU A 196 8.44 -9.68 -1.81
N THR A 197 7.14 -9.97 -1.93
CA THR A 197 6.51 -10.49 -3.16
C THR A 197 6.13 -9.39 -4.15
N PHE A 198 6.15 -8.11 -3.75
CA PHE A 198 5.89 -7.00 -4.65
C PHE A 198 7.08 -6.73 -5.56
N VAL A 199 6.80 -6.30 -6.80
CA VAL A 199 7.77 -6.26 -7.89
C VAL A 199 9.07 -5.54 -7.55
N THR A 200 9.02 -4.36 -6.97
CA THR A 200 10.20 -3.56 -6.59
C THR A 200 11.06 -4.28 -5.55
N ARG A 201 10.43 -4.79 -4.49
CA ARG A 201 11.14 -5.50 -3.43
C ARG A 201 11.65 -6.85 -3.90
N LYS A 202 10.89 -7.56 -4.75
CA LYS A 202 11.33 -8.80 -5.42
C LYS A 202 12.60 -8.54 -6.24
N ILE A 203 12.63 -7.45 -7.01
CA ILE A 203 13.80 -7.08 -7.81
C ILE A 203 14.99 -6.76 -6.91
N THR A 204 14.85 -5.84 -5.97
CA THR A 204 15.98 -5.41 -5.13
C THR A 204 16.56 -6.54 -4.29
N ARG A 205 15.71 -7.42 -3.71
CA ARG A 205 16.17 -8.62 -2.99
C ARG A 205 16.85 -9.62 -3.92
N GLY A 206 16.18 -9.94 -5.05
CA GLY A 206 16.69 -10.93 -5.98
C GLY A 206 18.04 -10.53 -6.57
N LEU A 207 18.19 -9.27 -6.99
CA LEU A 207 19.49 -8.79 -7.50
C LEU A 207 20.56 -8.77 -6.40
N ALA A 208 20.24 -8.40 -5.17
CA ALA A 208 21.17 -8.48 -4.04
C ALA A 208 21.57 -9.94 -3.76
N ASN A 209 20.61 -10.86 -3.74
CA ASN A 209 20.90 -12.30 -3.55
C ASN A 209 21.80 -12.85 -4.67
N ILE A 210 21.54 -12.47 -5.92
CA ILE A 210 22.42 -12.85 -7.05
C ILE A 210 23.82 -12.28 -6.87
N ASN A 211 23.94 -11.04 -6.42
CA ASN A 211 25.25 -10.41 -6.18
C ASN A 211 26.05 -11.13 -5.10
N TYR A 212 25.40 -11.71 -4.10
CA TYR A 212 26.01 -12.52 -3.04
C TYR A 212 26.08 -14.02 -3.37
N GLY A 213 25.68 -14.43 -4.57
CA GLY A 213 25.71 -15.86 -4.99
C GLY A 213 24.64 -16.75 -4.35
N LEU A 214 23.63 -16.18 -3.71
CA LEU A 214 22.54 -16.88 -3.05
C LEU A 214 21.42 -17.31 -4.01
N GLU A 215 21.27 -16.59 -5.12
CA GLU A 215 20.35 -16.88 -6.22
C GLU A 215 21.06 -16.80 -7.57
N LYS A 216 20.54 -17.50 -8.57
CA LYS A 216 21.12 -17.46 -9.92
C LYS A 216 20.35 -16.53 -10.85
N CYS A 217 19.04 -16.44 -10.69
CA CYS A 217 18.18 -15.73 -11.63
C CYS A 217 16.84 -15.37 -10.95
N ILE A 218 16.26 -14.22 -11.30
CA ILE A 218 14.88 -13.86 -10.94
C ILE A 218 13.95 -13.97 -12.14
N TYR A 219 12.69 -14.32 -11.88
CA TYR A 219 11.65 -14.42 -12.89
C TYR A 219 10.63 -13.30 -12.72
N LEU A 220 10.34 -12.59 -13.81
CA LEU A 220 9.45 -11.43 -13.83
C LEU A 220 8.41 -11.58 -14.95
N GLY A 221 7.38 -10.73 -14.90
CA GLY A 221 6.39 -10.60 -15.98
C GLY A 221 6.79 -9.54 -17.01
N ASN A 222 5.83 -8.67 -17.38
CA ASN A 222 6.05 -7.61 -18.36
C ASN A 222 7.07 -6.56 -17.86
N LEU A 223 8.23 -6.51 -18.52
CA LEU A 223 9.32 -5.58 -18.19
C LEU A 223 9.03 -4.14 -18.64
N ASP A 224 8.16 -3.93 -19.62
CA ASP A 224 7.84 -2.62 -20.17
C ASP A 224 6.62 -1.97 -19.49
N ALA A 225 6.06 -2.65 -18.50
CA ALA A 225 4.99 -2.09 -17.68
C ALA A 225 5.49 -0.84 -16.97
N LYS A 226 4.81 0.29 -17.21
CA LYS A 226 5.11 1.59 -16.58
C LYS A 226 4.33 1.75 -15.29
N ARG A 227 4.96 2.30 -14.28
CA ARG A 227 4.34 2.62 -12.98
C ARG A 227 4.85 3.95 -12.47
N ASP A 228 3.96 4.67 -11.82
CA ASP A 228 4.31 5.79 -10.95
C ASP A 228 4.67 5.20 -9.58
N TRP A 229 5.93 5.35 -9.17
CA TRP A 229 6.43 4.87 -7.89
C TRP A 229 6.92 6.05 -7.04
N GLY A 230 6.25 6.26 -5.90
CA GLY A 230 6.70 7.20 -4.88
C GLY A 230 7.34 6.50 -3.67
N HIS A 231 7.75 7.26 -2.68
CA HIS A 231 8.25 6.72 -1.43
C HIS A 231 7.17 6.69 -0.36
N ALA A 232 7.03 5.57 0.36
CA ALA A 232 5.96 5.34 1.33
C ALA A 232 5.87 6.40 2.45
N LYS A 233 6.96 7.06 2.81
CA LYS A 233 6.94 8.14 3.82
C LYS A 233 6.15 9.35 3.35
N ASP A 234 6.29 9.74 2.09
CA ASP A 234 5.56 10.88 1.53
C ASP A 234 4.06 10.57 1.49
N TYR A 235 3.73 9.31 1.17
CA TYR A 235 2.34 8.85 1.14
C TYR A 235 1.68 8.84 2.52
N VAL A 236 2.38 8.40 3.57
CA VAL A 236 1.81 8.44 4.92
C VAL A 236 1.68 9.87 5.47
N GLU A 237 2.58 10.77 5.09
CA GLU A 237 2.42 12.19 5.40
C GLU A 237 1.17 12.77 4.73
N MET A 238 0.92 12.46 3.46
CA MET A 238 -0.30 12.84 2.75
C MET A 238 -1.56 12.27 3.42
N GLN A 239 -1.55 10.99 3.83
CA GLN A 239 -2.67 10.39 4.57
C GLN A 239 -3.02 11.20 5.82
N TRP A 240 -2.00 11.65 6.56
CA TRP A 240 -2.20 12.49 7.74
C TRP A 240 -2.70 13.89 7.37
N LEU A 241 -2.09 14.56 6.36
CA LEU A 241 -2.49 15.89 5.90
C LEU A 241 -3.95 15.93 5.46
N MET A 242 -4.45 14.89 4.80
CA MET A 242 -5.86 14.78 4.40
C MET A 242 -6.82 14.84 5.58
N LEU A 243 -6.46 14.26 6.73
CA LEU A 243 -7.28 14.33 7.95
C LEU A 243 -7.10 15.65 8.73
N GLN A 244 -6.15 16.49 8.35
CA GLN A 244 -5.97 17.82 8.99
C GLN A 244 -6.75 18.93 8.26
N GLN A 245 -7.32 18.66 7.07
CA GLN A 245 -8.11 19.63 6.34
C GLN A 245 -9.43 19.94 7.06
N ASP A 246 -10.03 21.09 6.76
CA ASP A 246 -11.31 21.51 7.33
C ASP A 246 -12.49 20.71 6.73
N VAL A 247 -12.39 20.40 5.44
CA VAL A 247 -13.42 19.67 4.68
C VAL A 247 -12.84 18.33 4.20
N PRO A 248 -13.61 17.23 4.31
CA PRO A 248 -13.19 15.93 3.80
C PRO A 248 -13.29 15.87 2.27
N GLU A 249 -12.17 15.66 1.60
CA GLU A 249 -12.08 15.50 0.15
C GLU A 249 -11.26 14.24 -0.19
N ASP A 250 -11.45 13.73 -1.41
CA ASP A 250 -10.70 12.60 -1.94
C ASP A 250 -9.54 13.12 -2.79
N PHE A 251 -8.36 12.50 -2.67
CA PHE A 251 -7.15 12.95 -3.36
C PHE A 251 -6.45 11.80 -4.07
N VAL A 252 -5.97 12.06 -5.27
CA VAL A 252 -4.98 11.23 -5.95
C VAL A 252 -3.61 11.51 -5.34
N ILE A 253 -2.91 10.45 -4.91
CA ILE A 253 -1.57 10.57 -4.34
C ILE A 253 -0.59 9.83 -5.26
N ALA A 254 0.25 10.61 -5.95
CA ALA A 254 1.18 10.13 -6.97
C ALA A 254 2.36 11.09 -7.14
N THR A 255 3.41 10.66 -7.85
CA THR A 255 4.58 11.50 -8.15
C THR A 255 4.46 12.21 -9.50
N GLY A 256 3.53 11.80 -10.36
CA GLY A 256 3.42 12.29 -11.75
C GLY A 256 4.49 11.74 -12.68
N LYS A 257 5.43 10.91 -12.20
CA LYS A 257 6.55 10.35 -12.97
C LYS A 257 6.42 8.84 -13.10
N MET A 258 6.57 8.35 -14.33
CA MET A 258 6.53 6.92 -14.60
C MET A 258 7.89 6.40 -15.06
N ILE A 259 8.26 5.21 -14.56
CA ILE A 259 9.36 4.42 -15.09
C ILE A 259 8.89 3.00 -15.40
N THR A 260 9.62 2.29 -16.27
CA THR A 260 9.35 0.88 -16.57
C THR A 260 9.95 -0.02 -15.51
N VAL A 261 9.46 -1.26 -15.41
CA VAL A 261 10.10 -2.32 -14.61
C VAL A 261 11.54 -2.51 -15.08
N ARG A 262 11.80 -2.47 -16.38
CA ARG A 262 13.13 -2.53 -17.00
C ARG A 262 14.06 -1.45 -16.46
N ASN A 263 13.66 -0.18 -16.50
CA ASN A 263 14.47 0.92 -15.96
C ASN A 263 14.75 0.75 -14.47
N PHE A 264 13.78 0.26 -13.69
CA PHE A 264 13.98 0.01 -12.26
C PHE A 264 15.05 -1.06 -12.02
N ILE A 265 15.07 -2.13 -12.85
CA ILE A 265 16.11 -3.16 -12.79
C ILE A 265 17.49 -2.59 -13.12
N GLU A 266 17.58 -1.80 -14.19
CA GLU A 266 18.83 -1.16 -14.62
C GLU A 266 19.40 -0.23 -13.55
N ILE A 267 18.56 0.59 -12.91
CA ILE A 267 18.95 1.44 -11.80
C ILE A 267 19.50 0.58 -10.63
N ALA A 268 18.81 -0.50 -10.28
CA ALA A 268 19.22 -1.37 -9.19
C ALA A 268 20.53 -2.12 -9.51
N ALA A 269 20.71 -2.58 -10.75
CA ALA A 269 21.91 -3.22 -11.22
C ALA A 269 23.12 -2.26 -11.25
N ASN A 270 22.89 -1.01 -11.66
CA ASN A 270 23.93 0.03 -11.63
C ASN A 270 24.40 0.31 -10.19
N ILE A 271 23.46 0.43 -9.24
CA ILE A 271 23.80 0.62 -7.81
C ILE A 271 24.63 -0.55 -7.26
N LEU A 272 24.43 -1.77 -7.77
CA LEU A 272 25.23 -2.96 -7.41
C LEU A 272 26.60 -3.00 -8.11
N GLY A 273 26.91 -2.05 -9.00
CA GLY A 273 28.18 -1.99 -9.71
C GLY A 273 28.29 -2.99 -10.85
N TRP A 274 27.18 -3.49 -11.42
CA TRP A 274 27.20 -4.46 -12.52
C TRP A 274 27.50 -3.84 -13.90
N GLY A 275 27.59 -2.52 -13.95
CA GLY A 275 27.93 -1.78 -15.18
C GLY A 275 29.40 -1.95 -15.61
N ASN A 276 29.63 -1.80 -16.90
CA ASN A 276 30.97 -1.70 -17.51
C ASN A 276 31.02 -0.54 -18.50
N LYS A 277 32.20 -0.32 -19.11
CA LYS A 277 32.42 0.80 -20.07
C LYS A 277 31.44 0.76 -21.26
N ASN A 278 31.07 -0.45 -21.72
CA ASN A 278 30.22 -0.63 -22.89
C ASN A 278 28.72 -0.70 -22.52
N ASN A 279 28.41 -0.99 -21.27
CA ASN A 279 27.04 -1.04 -20.76
C ASN A 279 26.98 -0.51 -19.31
N PRO A 280 26.83 0.80 -19.14
CA PRO A 280 26.82 1.42 -17.82
C PRO A 280 25.58 1.06 -17.00
N ASN A 281 24.48 0.62 -17.63
CA ASN A 281 23.25 0.27 -16.95
C ASN A 281 23.29 -1.10 -16.22
N GLY A 282 24.36 -1.86 -16.42
CA GLY A 282 24.60 -3.12 -15.70
C GLY A 282 23.85 -4.33 -16.23
N ILE A 283 22.84 -4.15 -17.10
CA ILE A 283 22.07 -5.22 -17.74
C ILE A 283 22.11 -5.10 -19.26
N ILE A 284 22.37 -6.23 -19.93
CA ILE A 284 22.25 -6.39 -21.38
C ILE A 284 20.98 -7.20 -21.64
N TRP A 285 20.04 -6.62 -22.37
CA TRP A 285 18.81 -7.30 -22.74
C TRP A 285 18.99 -8.06 -24.04
N LYS A 286 18.51 -9.32 -24.11
CA LYS A 286 18.48 -10.15 -25.34
C LYS A 286 17.15 -10.89 -25.46
N GLY A 287 16.70 -11.03 -26.71
CA GLY A 287 15.39 -11.62 -27.03
C GLY A 287 14.24 -10.63 -26.87
N GLU A 288 13.02 -11.10 -27.03
CA GLU A 288 11.79 -10.29 -26.99
C GLU A 288 10.67 -11.05 -26.30
N GLY A 289 9.77 -10.34 -25.64
CA GLY A 289 8.57 -10.88 -25.00
C GLY A 289 8.90 -11.95 -23.96
N ILE A 290 8.32 -13.14 -24.08
CA ILE A 290 8.52 -14.24 -23.13
C ILE A 290 9.93 -14.85 -23.19
N ASN A 291 10.63 -14.67 -24.32
CA ASN A 291 11.99 -15.19 -24.51
C ASN A 291 13.07 -14.18 -24.13
N GLU A 292 12.66 -13.02 -23.61
CA GLU A 292 13.60 -11.99 -23.22
C GLU A 292 14.34 -12.37 -21.93
N VAL A 293 15.66 -12.09 -21.93
CA VAL A 293 16.54 -12.30 -20.78
C VAL A 293 17.39 -11.07 -20.49
N GLY A 294 17.64 -10.83 -19.21
CA GLY A 294 18.59 -9.85 -18.72
C GLY A 294 19.91 -10.50 -18.30
N ILE A 295 21.00 -10.00 -18.82
CA ILE A 295 22.35 -10.54 -18.64
C ILE A 295 23.19 -9.50 -17.90
N ARG A 296 23.91 -9.88 -16.84
CA ARG A 296 24.86 -9.00 -16.16
C ARG A 296 25.96 -8.57 -17.12
N ALA A 297 26.19 -7.27 -17.20
CA ALA A 297 27.18 -6.72 -18.13
C ALA A 297 28.63 -7.04 -17.74
N ASP A 298 28.92 -7.24 -16.44
CA ASP A 298 30.26 -7.55 -15.92
C ASP A 298 30.65 -9.03 -16.03
N THR A 299 29.69 -9.95 -15.89
CA THR A 299 29.95 -11.42 -15.81
C THR A 299 29.40 -12.21 -16.98
N ASN A 300 28.55 -11.61 -17.82
CA ASN A 300 27.76 -12.29 -18.87
C ASN A 300 26.80 -13.38 -18.35
N GLN A 301 26.46 -13.37 -17.06
CA GLN A 301 25.50 -14.30 -16.47
C GLN A 301 24.06 -13.86 -16.75
N VAL A 302 23.20 -14.81 -17.14
CA VAL A 302 21.74 -14.57 -17.23
C VAL A 302 21.18 -14.50 -15.82
N VAL A 303 20.60 -13.35 -15.46
CA VAL A 303 20.11 -13.04 -14.10
C VAL A 303 18.63 -12.69 -14.06
N ILE A 304 18.02 -12.42 -15.22
CA ILE A 304 16.60 -12.12 -15.35
C ILE A 304 16.01 -12.96 -16.49
N LYS A 305 14.85 -13.53 -16.25
CA LYS A 305 14.03 -14.22 -17.26
C LYS A 305 12.59 -13.76 -17.16
N VAL A 306 11.93 -13.67 -18.30
CA VAL A 306 10.49 -13.45 -18.37
C VAL A 306 9.77 -14.78 -18.20
N ASP A 307 8.68 -14.81 -17.42
CA ASP A 307 7.87 -15.99 -17.17
C ASP A 307 6.38 -15.63 -17.27
N SER A 308 5.64 -16.35 -18.09
CA SER A 308 4.21 -16.13 -18.36
C SER A 308 3.34 -16.23 -17.11
N ARG A 309 3.74 -16.99 -16.10
CA ARG A 309 3.03 -17.09 -14.81
C ARG A 309 2.90 -15.78 -14.06
N TYR A 310 3.78 -14.80 -14.36
CA TYR A 310 3.75 -13.47 -13.77
C TYR A 310 3.02 -12.44 -14.64
N PHE A 311 2.44 -12.85 -15.78
CA PHE A 311 1.52 -11.99 -16.53
C PHE A 311 0.15 -12.03 -15.86
N ARG A 312 -0.41 -10.86 -15.56
CA ARG A 312 -1.78 -10.79 -15.03
C ARG A 312 -2.77 -11.15 -16.12
N PRO A 313 -3.91 -11.80 -15.80
CA PRO A 313 -4.98 -12.10 -16.77
C PRO A 313 -5.46 -10.84 -17.52
N VAL A 314 -5.35 -9.68 -16.85
CA VAL A 314 -5.63 -8.37 -17.44
C VAL A 314 -4.54 -7.41 -17.00
N SER A 315 -3.58 -7.12 -17.88
CA SER A 315 -2.49 -6.18 -17.59
C SER A 315 -2.74 -4.83 -18.25
N TYR A 316 -2.66 -3.76 -17.49
CA TYR A 316 -2.64 -2.39 -17.99
C TYR A 316 -1.25 -1.80 -17.84
N THR A 317 -0.78 -1.14 -18.90
CA THR A 317 0.60 -0.69 -19.01
C THR A 317 0.81 0.77 -18.59
N HIS A 318 -0.28 1.56 -18.42
CA HIS A 318 -0.16 3.01 -18.24
C HIS A 318 -1.04 3.53 -17.09
N LEU A 319 -0.49 3.58 -15.88
CA LEU A 319 -1.05 4.33 -14.75
C LEU A 319 -0.18 5.56 -14.52
N ARG A 320 -0.68 6.75 -14.82
CA ARG A 320 -0.04 8.04 -14.57
C ARG A 320 -1.05 9.01 -13.98
N ALA A 321 -0.71 9.66 -12.87
CA ALA A 321 -1.52 10.71 -12.27
C ALA A 321 -0.90 12.10 -12.43
N HIS A 322 -1.71 13.13 -12.18
CA HIS A 322 -1.21 14.47 -11.89
C HIS A 322 -0.45 14.48 -10.55
N GLU A 323 0.52 15.38 -10.42
CA GLU A 323 1.14 15.63 -9.12
C GLU A 323 0.09 16.14 -8.14
N THR A 324 0.15 15.63 -6.90
CA THR A 324 -0.71 16.11 -5.82
C THR A 324 -0.19 17.46 -5.34
N SER A 325 -1.00 18.49 -5.45
CA SER A 325 -0.72 19.80 -4.85
C SER A 325 -1.55 19.95 -3.57
N LEU A 326 -0.92 19.70 -2.43
CA LEU A 326 -1.43 20.07 -1.10
C LEU A 326 -0.41 20.96 -0.40
#